data_76594e962695084815d34e99efd97749
#
_entry.id   76594e962695084815d34e99efd97749
#
_cell.length_a   1.000
_cell.length_b   1.000
_cell.length_c   1.000
_cell.angle_alpha   90.00
_cell.angle_beta   90.00
_cell.angle_gamma   90.00
#
_symmetry.space_group_name_H-M   'P 1'
#
loop_
_entity.id
_entity.type
_entity.pdbx_description
1 polymer ?
#
loop_
_entity_poly.entity_id
_entity_poly.type
_entity_poly.pdbx_seq_one_letter_code
_entity_poly.pdbx_strand_id
1 'polypeptide(L)'
;MELNNPSNLLETPIQYIKGVGPRRAQVLESLNIYTIKDLLYYFPRKYLDRTSIHLIGSIKTDMEVNIVGRVKSVNLRKMKRGSFLTATLADHTGSVRLMWFNGSDYIYQSLKAGDLIAVHGKVADYKGNVQIVHPEYDKLNANEISLSTGFVIPVYPLTEDLKKSGLDNRNLRKIIYLALDSLSEIEDHFDKKQQEDFKVCSLNSCLLYTSDAADEAS
;
A
#
# COMPACT_ATOMS: atom_id res chain seq x y z
N MET A 1 28.59 22.85 -12.39
CA MET A 1 28.37 21.59 -11.63
C MET A 1 27.34 20.82 -12.43
N GLU A 2 27.79 19.78 -13.11
CA GLU A 2 26.97 18.96 -14.04
C GLU A 2 26.03 18.04 -13.25
N LEU A 3 24.80 18.51 -13.02
CA LEU A 3 23.73 17.77 -12.35
C LEU A 3 22.83 16.97 -13.31
N ASN A 4 23.24 16.82 -14.58
CA ASN A 4 22.40 16.24 -15.62
C ASN A 4 22.85 14.86 -16.13
N ASN A 5 23.62 14.10 -15.35
CA ASN A 5 23.93 12.72 -15.73
C ASN A 5 22.97 11.78 -14.96
N PRO A 6 22.12 10.96 -15.66
CA PRO A 6 21.15 10.07 -15.02
C PRO A 6 21.77 9.11 -13.97
N SER A 7 23.00 8.64 -14.25
CA SER A 7 23.73 7.81 -13.30
C SER A 7 24.05 8.51 -11.98
N ASN A 8 24.15 9.83 -11.96
CA ASN A 8 24.42 10.62 -10.76
C ASN A 8 23.15 10.85 -9.92
N LEU A 9 21.96 10.80 -10.54
CA LEU A 9 20.68 10.96 -9.84
C LEU A 9 20.34 9.73 -8.99
N LEU A 10 20.65 8.53 -9.45
CA LEU A 10 20.42 7.28 -8.70
C LEU A 10 21.22 7.22 -7.39
N GLU A 11 22.43 7.78 -7.39
CA GLU A 11 23.31 7.84 -6.21
C GLU A 11 23.00 9.06 -5.31
N THR A 12 21.96 9.84 -5.64
CA THR A 12 21.54 10.98 -4.82
C THR A 12 21.04 10.48 -3.46
N PRO A 13 21.52 11.08 -2.34
CA PRO A 13 21.08 10.69 -1.00
C PRO A 13 19.57 10.87 -0.83
N ILE A 14 18.94 9.88 -0.18
CA ILE A 14 17.50 9.76 -0.01
C ILE A 14 16.82 10.99 0.61
N GLN A 15 17.53 11.74 1.45
CA GLN A 15 17.02 12.93 2.12
C GLN A 15 16.62 14.07 1.17
N TYR A 16 17.13 14.07 -0.08
CA TYR A 16 16.83 15.10 -1.07
C TYR A 16 15.60 14.82 -1.91
N ILE A 17 14.98 13.64 -1.73
CA ILE A 17 13.70 13.34 -2.38
C ILE A 17 12.59 14.16 -1.70
N LYS A 18 11.72 14.72 -2.54
CA LYS A 18 10.53 15.43 -2.04
C LYS A 18 9.68 14.51 -1.14
N GLY A 19 9.47 14.94 0.11
CA GLY A 19 8.74 14.16 1.11
C GLY A 19 9.62 13.31 2.03
N VAL A 20 10.93 13.26 1.83
CA VAL A 20 11.89 12.63 2.74
C VAL A 20 12.71 13.71 3.44
N GLY A 21 12.30 14.09 4.64
CA GLY A 21 13.10 14.98 5.49
C GLY A 21 14.12 14.19 6.33
N PRO A 22 15.02 14.88 7.09
CA PRO A 22 16.10 14.23 7.85
C PRO A 22 15.64 13.09 8.77
N ARG A 23 14.49 13.26 9.44
CA ARG A 23 13.92 12.23 10.33
C ARG A 23 13.51 10.97 9.57
N ARG A 24 12.93 11.12 8.39
CA ARG A 24 12.53 9.97 7.53
C ARG A 24 13.75 9.32 6.90
N ALA A 25 14.75 10.12 6.51
CA ALA A 25 16.01 9.62 5.98
C ALA A 25 16.70 8.69 6.99
N GLN A 26 16.84 9.11 8.25
CA GLN A 26 17.44 8.26 9.29
C GLN A 26 16.73 6.91 9.46
N VAL A 27 15.40 6.89 9.36
CA VAL A 27 14.64 5.62 9.45
C VAL A 27 14.85 4.75 8.22
N LEU A 28 14.93 5.34 7.03
CA LEU A 28 15.24 4.61 5.79
C LEU A 28 16.67 4.07 5.80
N GLU A 29 17.64 4.86 6.27
CA GLU A 29 19.03 4.47 6.44
C GLU A 29 19.20 3.26 7.38
N SER A 30 18.37 3.15 8.43
CA SER A 30 18.35 1.96 9.31
C SER A 30 17.91 0.67 8.60
N LEU A 31 17.33 0.78 7.41
CA LEU A 31 16.97 -0.31 6.51
C LEU A 31 17.96 -0.48 5.34
N ASN A 32 19.14 0.18 5.42
CA ASN A 32 20.15 0.26 4.37
C ASN A 32 19.66 0.95 3.08
N ILE A 33 18.73 1.89 3.20
CA ILE A 33 18.24 2.71 2.09
C ILE A 33 18.88 4.09 2.23
N TYR A 34 19.97 4.33 1.53
CA TYR A 34 20.77 5.56 1.58
C TYR A 34 20.55 6.46 0.37
N THR A 35 20.25 5.86 -0.79
CA THR A 35 20.17 6.54 -2.09
C THR A 35 18.80 6.32 -2.75
N ILE A 36 18.54 7.06 -3.84
CA ILE A 36 17.38 6.84 -4.70
C ILE A 36 17.39 5.40 -5.24
N LYS A 37 18.56 4.91 -5.66
CA LYS A 37 18.72 3.54 -6.14
C LYS A 37 18.25 2.52 -5.11
N ASP A 38 18.73 2.63 -3.85
CA ASP A 38 18.33 1.70 -2.79
C ASP A 38 16.82 1.71 -2.57
N LEU A 39 16.18 2.89 -2.63
CA LEU A 39 14.74 3.02 -2.50
C LEU A 39 14.00 2.31 -3.64
N LEU A 40 14.44 2.45 -4.88
CA LEU A 40 13.81 1.81 -6.04
C LEU A 40 13.94 0.29 -6.00
N TYR A 41 15.00 -0.24 -5.37
CA TYR A 41 15.20 -1.66 -5.14
C TYR A 41 14.58 -2.18 -3.82
N TYR A 42 13.89 -1.31 -3.08
CA TYR A 42 13.09 -1.73 -1.93
C TYR A 42 11.76 -2.30 -2.41
N PHE A 43 11.78 -3.57 -2.82
CA PHE A 43 10.64 -4.21 -3.47
C PHE A 43 9.47 -4.49 -2.54
N PRO A 44 8.23 -4.45 -3.06
CA PRO A 44 7.04 -4.87 -2.33
C PRO A 44 7.15 -6.35 -1.89
N ARG A 45 6.66 -6.66 -0.70
CA ARG A 45 6.54 -8.04 -0.23
C ARG A 45 5.39 -8.81 -0.87
N LYS A 46 4.38 -8.10 -1.38
CA LYS A 46 3.21 -8.63 -2.08
C LYS A 46 2.51 -7.52 -2.85
N TYR A 47 1.65 -7.94 -3.76
CA TYR A 47 0.75 -7.06 -4.50
C TYR A 47 -0.69 -7.38 -4.10
N LEU A 48 -1.50 -6.34 -3.87
CA LEU A 48 -2.94 -6.47 -3.68
C LEU A 48 -3.61 -6.21 -5.02
N ASP A 49 -4.20 -7.25 -5.57
CA ASP A 49 -5.03 -7.12 -6.76
C ASP A 49 -6.38 -6.49 -6.36
N ARG A 50 -6.60 -5.25 -6.76
CA ARG A 50 -7.85 -4.51 -6.58
C ARG A 50 -8.63 -4.33 -7.89
N THR A 51 -8.29 -5.11 -8.92
CA THR A 51 -9.00 -5.06 -10.21
C THR A 51 -10.45 -5.51 -10.07
N SER A 52 -10.75 -6.35 -9.08
CA SER A 52 -12.11 -6.82 -8.78
C SER A 52 -12.55 -6.36 -7.38
N ILE A 53 -13.38 -5.30 -7.30
CA ILE A 53 -14.07 -4.94 -6.07
C ILE A 53 -15.38 -5.74 -5.98
N HIS A 54 -15.52 -6.45 -4.87
CA HIS A 54 -16.74 -7.20 -4.56
C HIS A 54 -17.73 -6.30 -3.83
N LEU A 55 -19.01 -6.41 -4.20
CA LEU A 55 -20.10 -5.82 -3.44
C LEU A 55 -20.30 -6.61 -2.14
N ILE A 56 -20.49 -5.92 -1.02
CA ILE A 56 -20.61 -6.56 0.30
C ILE A 56 -21.78 -7.57 0.33
N GLY A 57 -22.87 -7.28 -0.38
CA GLY A 57 -24.01 -8.20 -0.47
C GLY A 57 -23.75 -9.48 -1.29
N SER A 58 -22.65 -9.54 -2.04
CA SER A 58 -22.31 -10.69 -2.89
C SER A 58 -21.23 -11.60 -2.30
N ILE A 59 -20.58 -11.21 -1.19
CA ILE A 59 -19.48 -11.98 -0.61
C ILE A 59 -20.01 -13.28 0.03
N LYS A 60 -19.21 -14.33 -0.11
CA LYS A 60 -19.51 -15.66 0.46
C LYS A 60 -18.35 -16.12 1.33
N THR A 61 -18.63 -17.03 2.23
CA THR A 61 -17.63 -17.70 3.07
C THR A 61 -16.51 -18.29 2.22
N ASP A 62 -15.28 -18.22 2.75
CA ASP A 62 -14.04 -18.69 2.14
C ASP A 62 -13.54 -17.90 0.92
N MET A 63 -14.27 -16.91 0.43
CA MET A 63 -13.76 -16.00 -0.60
C MET A 63 -12.66 -15.08 -0.04
N GLU A 64 -11.64 -14.84 -0.82
CA GLU A 64 -10.72 -13.71 -0.63
C GLU A 64 -11.27 -12.52 -1.41
N VAL A 65 -11.50 -11.41 -0.73
CA VAL A 65 -12.27 -10.30 -1.30
C VAL A 65 -11.57 -8.96 -1.12
N ASN A 66 -11.75 -8.11 -2.10
CA ASN A 66 -11.51 -6.68 -1.99
C ASN A 66 -12.87 -6.00 -1.94
N ILE A 67 -13.15 -5.25 -0.90
CA ILE A 67 -14.40 -4.52 -0.71
C ILE A 67 -14.11 -3.08 -0.34
N VAL A 68 -14.96 -2.16 -0.79
CA VAL A 68 -14.92 -0.75 -0.41
C VAL A 68 -16.23 -0.40 0.26
N GLY A 69 -16.14 0.30 1.37
CA GLY A 69 -17.34 0.68 2.10
C GLY A 69 -17.09 1.79 3.12
N ARG A 70 -18.18 2.25 3.70
CA ARG A 70 -18.14 3.23 4.78
C ARG A 70 -18.27 2.55 6.14
N VAL A 71 -17.40 2.90 7.05
CA VAL A 71 -17.44 2.42 8.44
C VAL A 71 -18.70 2.97 9.12
N LYS A 72 -19.58 2.10 9.57
CA LYS A 72 -20.79 2.47 10.29
C LYS A 72 -20.56 2.59 11.80
N SER A 73 -19.76 1.69 12.35
CA SER A 73 -19.45 1.65 13.78
C SER A 73 -18.09 1.05 14.04
N VAL A 74 -17.45 1.48 15.13
CA VAL A 74 -16.18 0.92 15.62
C VAL A 74 -16.32 0.71 17.12
N ASN A 75 -16.12 -0.52 17.60
CA ASN A 75 -16.30 -0.90 19.00
C ASN A 75 -15.05 -1.64 19.50
N LEU A 76 -14.39 -1.07 20.49
CA LEU A 76 -13.29 -1.71 21.21
C LEU A 76 -13.83 -2.39 22.47
N ARG A 77 -13.60 -3.68 22.63
CA ARG A 77 -13.96 -4.44 23.85
C ARG A 77 -12.70 -4.89 24.55
N LYS A 78 -12.56 -4.50 25.81
CA LYS A 78 -11.51 -4.98 26.71
C LYS A 78 -11.96 -6.28 27.34
N MET A 79 -11.07 -7.26 27.42
CA MET A 79 -11.25 -8.54 28.06
C MET A 79 -10.23 -8.68 29.21
N LYS A 80 -10.36 -9.72 30.04
CA LYS A 80 -9.39 -9.99 31.13
C LYS A 80 -7.95 -10.19 30.60
N ARG A 81 -7.82 -10.68 29.37
CA ARG A 81 -6.52 -10.82 28.66
C ARG A 81 -6.65 -10.23 27.26
N GLY A 82 -6.23 -8.96 27.11
CA GLY A 82 -6.20 -8.27 25.83
C GLY A 82 -7.47 -7.49 25.49
N SER A 83 -7.52 -7.01 24.26
CA SER A 83 -8.66 -6.29 23.68
C SER A 83 -8.95 -6.83 22.29
N PHE A 84 -10.18 -6.69 21.82
CA PHE A 84 -10.52 -6.93 20.43
C PHE A 84 -11.35 -5.79 19.89
N LEU A 85 -11.14 -5.48 18.62
CA LEU A 85 -11.86 -4.46 17.90
C LEU A 85 -12.84 -5.11 16.94
N THR A 86 -14.04 -4.56 16.87
CA THR A 86 -14.99 -4.85 15.81
C THR A 86 -15.37 -3.56 15.11
N ALA A 87 -15.45 -3.60 13.78
CA ALA A 87 -16.01 -2.53 12.99
C ALA A 87 -17.07 -3.10 12.04
N THR A 88 -18.09 -2.31 11.74
CA THR A 88 -19.07 -2.65 10.72
C THR A 88 -18.80 -1.82 9.50
N LEU A 89 -18.47 -2.47 8.39
CA LEU A 89 -18.31 -1.86 7.07
C LEU A 89 -19.59 -2.05 6.27
N ALA A 90 -20.03 -1.04 5.55
CA ALA A 90 -21.24 -1.12 4.72
C ALA A 90 -21.05 -0.40 3.39
N ASP A 91 -21.66 -0.95 2.36
CA ASP A 91 -21.91 -0.31 1.07
C ASP A 91 -23.44 -0.20 0.82
N HIS A 92 -23.83 0.07 -0.42
CA HIS A 92 -25.24 0.14 -0.81
C HIS A 92 -25.93 -1.24 -0.92
N THR A 93 -25.16 -2.34 -0.86
CA THR A 93 -25.68 -3.72 -1.03
C THR A 93 -25.78 -4.49 0.27
N GLY A 94 -25.02 -4.09 1.31
CA GLY A 94 -25.00 -4.80 2.56
C GLY A 94 -24.01 -4.29 3.59
N SER A 95 -23.78 -5.10 4.63
CA SER A 95 -22.79 -4.83 5.64
C SER A 95 -22.04 -6.09 6.06
N VAL A 96 -20.77 -5.92 6.43
CA VAL A 96 -19.89 -6.99 6.92
C VAL A 96 -19.19 -6.56 8.19
N ARG A 97 -18.94 -7.52 9.08
CA ARG A 97 -18.19 -7.30 10.30
C ARG A 97 -16.70 -7.53 10.07
N LEU A 98 -15.91 -6.58 10.49
CA LEU A 98 -14.44 -6.66 10.51
C LEU A 98 -14.00 -6.88 11.97
N MET A 99 -13.02 -7.75 12.19
CA MET A 99 -12.54 -8.10 13.55
C MET A 99 -11.02 -8.10 13.62
N TRP A 100 -10.47 -7.52 14.70
CA TRP A 100 -9.04 -7.56 15.02
C TRP A 100 -8.86 -7.94 16.49
N PHE A 101 -8.08 -8.99 16.74
CA PHE A 101 -7.72 -9.45 18.08
C PHE A 101 -6.35 -8.93 18.52
N ASN A 102 -5.50 -8.52 17.56
CA ASN A 102 -4.18 -7.95 17.81
C ASN A 102 -4.13 -6.53 17.25
N GLY A 103 -3.40 -5.62 17.91
CA GLY A 103 -3.28 -4.23 17.49
C GLY A 103 -4.59 -3.43 17.58
N SER A 104 -5.59 -3.94 18.30
CA SER A 104 -6.93 -3.38 18.37
C SER A 104 -6.97 -1.94 18.91
N ASP A 105 -6.11 -1.60 19.86
CA ASP A 105 -6.04 -0.24 20.42
C ASP A 105 -5.48 0.77 19.39
N TYR A 106 -4.46 0.36 18.62
CA TYR A 106 -3.89 1.19 17.55
C TYR A 106 -4.93 1.44 16.44
N ILE A 107 -5.61 0.38 15.99
CA ILE A 107 -6.64 0.48 14.95
C ILE A 107 -7.81 1.33 15.44
N TYR A 108 -8.21 1.21 16.70
CA TYR A 108 -9.29 2.03 17.30
C TYR A 108 -8.97 3.52 17.30
N GLN A 109 -7.71 3.89 17.52
CA GLN A 109 -7.27 5.29 17.44
C GLN A 109 -7.34 5.83 16.01
N SER A 110 -7.02 5.00 15.03
CA SER A 110 -6.96 5.40 13.62
C SER A 110 -8.32 5.30 12.91
N LEU A 111 -9.12 4.25 13.15
CA LEU A 111 -10.36 3.97 12.42
C LEU A 111 -11.57 4.62 13.11
N LYS A 112 -12.38 5.38 12.37
CA LYS A 112 -13.56 6.09 12.90
C LYS A 112 -14.81 5.76 12.09
N ALA A 113 -15.98 5.88 12.75
CA ALA A 113 -17.24 5.85 12.04
C ALA A 113 -17.31 7.00 11.03
N GLY A 114 -17.81 6.73 9.84
CA GLY A 114 -17.84 7.66 8.71
C GLY A 114 -16.64 7.51 7.75
N ASP A 115 -15.52 6.91 8.19
CA ASP A 115 -14.38 6.68 7.32
C ASP A 115 -14.80 5.81 6.11
N LEU A 116 -14.29 6.16 4.94
CA LEU A 116 -14.34 5.33 3.76
C LEU A 116 -13.06 4.51 3.71
N ILE A 117 -13.19 3.20 3.59
CA ILE A 117 -12.02 2.31 3.57
C ILE A 117 -12.15 1.25 2.48
N ALA A 118 -11.01 0.88 1.92
CA ALA A 118 -10.84 -0.35 1.16
C ALA A 118 -10.34 -1.44 2.12
N VAL A 119 -10.90 -2.62 1.98
CA VAL A 119 -10.60 -3.77 2.84
C VAL A 119 -10.26 -4.96 1.98
N HIS A 120 -9.17 -5.65 2.33
CA HIS A 120 -8.78 -6.93 1.73
C HIS A 120 -8.73 -8.01 2.82
N GLY A 121 -9.29 -9.17 2.53
CA GLY A 121 -9.18 -10.30 3.44
C GLY A 121 -10.07 -11.48 3.09
N LYS A 122 -9.86 -12.59 3.81
CA LYS A 122 -10.64 -13.79 3.66
C LYS A 122 -11.93 -13.71 4.49
N VAL A 123 -13.04 -14.02 3.81
CA VAL A 123 -14.36 -14.05 4.43
C VAL A 123 -14.53 -15.35 5.24
N ALA A 124 -14.93 -15.21 6.49
CA ALA A 124 -15.21 -16.33 7.40
C ALA A 124 -16.68 -16.31 7.84
N ASP A 125 -17.23 -17.46 8.11
CA ASP A 125 -18.51 -17.59 8.81
C ASP A 125 -18.31 -17.76 10.31
N TYR A 126 -19.05 -17.03 11.10
CA TYR A 126 -19.15 -17.25 12.53
C TYR A 126 -20.61 -17.26 12.97
N LYS A 127 -21.14 -18.47 13.25
CA LYS A 127 -22.54 -18.68 13.68
C LYS A 127 -23.58 -18.08 12.71
N GLY A 128 -23.37 -18.29 11.41
CA GLY A 128 -24.23 -17.77 10.36
C GLY A 128 -24.04 -16.29 10.02
N ASN A 129 -23.03 -15.64 10.59
CA ASN A 129 -22.69 -14.24 10.29
C ASN A 129 -21.38 -14.14 9.53
N VAL A 130 -21.43 -13.51 8.38
CA VAL A 130 -20.25 -13.26 7.55
C VAL A 130 -19.37 -12.19 8.18
N GLN A 131 -18.09 -12.48 8.32
CA GLN A 131 -17.10 -11.57 8.89
C GLN A 131 -15.73 -11.71 8.22
N ILE A 132 -14.88 -10.70 8.36
CA ILE A 132 -13.49 -10.75 7.94
C ILE A 132 -12.61 -10.55 9.17
N VAL A 133 -11.73 -11.52 9.42
CA VAL A 133 -10.85 -11.52 10.60
C VAL A 133 -9.46 -11.04 10.19
N HIS A 134 -8.92 -10.09 10.95
CA HIS A 134 -7.64 -9.44 10.66
C HIS A 134 -7.51 -8.93 9.23
N PRO A 135 -8.55 -8.23 8.68
CA PRO A 135 -8.42 -7.69 7.34
C PRO A 135 -7.30 -6.63 7.27
N GLU A 136 -6.69 -6.55 6.10
CA GLU A 136 -5.90 -5.37 5.74
C GLU A 136 -6.87 -4.26 5.30
N TYR A 137 -6.61 -3.03 5.67
CA TYR A 137 -7.42 -1.90 5.25
C TYR A 137 -6.59 -0.65 4.97
N ASP A 138 -7.08 0.15 4.03
CA ASP A 138 -6.57 1.48 3.73
C ASP A 138 -7.70 2.49 3.79
N LYS A 139 -7.44 3.65 4.38
CA LYS A 139 -8.40 4.77 4.33
C LYS A 139 -8.35 5.43 2.97
N LEU A 140 -9.51 5.67 2.41
CA LEU A 140 -9.68 6.34 1.13
C LEU A 140 -10.19 7.77 1.33
N ASN A 141 -9.62 8.71 0.58
CA ASN A 141 -10.22 10.03 0.42
C ASN A 141 -11.24 9.99 -0.73
N ALA A 142 -12.18 10.93 -0.75
CA ALA A 142 -13.23 10.96 -1.79
C ALA A 142 -12.68 10.98 -3.22
N ASN A 143 -11.50 11.58 -3.42
CA ASN A 143 -10.82 11.63 -4.72
C ASN A 143 -10.05 10.33 -5.08
N GLU A 144 -9.84 9.44 -4.11
CA GLU A 144 -9.12 8.17 -4.32
C GLU A 144 -10.03 7.00 -4.71
N ILE A 145 -11.35 7.19 -4.66
CA ILE A 145 -12.31 6.15 -5.07
C ILE A 145 -12.18 5.88 -6.57
N SER A 146 -11.93 6.91 -7.36
CA SER A 146 -11.74 6.80 -8.81
C SER A 146 -10.37 6.24 -9.20
N LEU A 147 -9.36 6.37 -8.31
CA LEU A 147 -7.98 5.94 -8.53
C LEU A 147 -7.66 4.56 -7.93
N SER A 148 -8.51 4.03 -7.02
CA SER A 148 -8.26 2.79 -6.29
C SER A 148 -8.99 1.58 -6.85
N THR A 149 -9.83 1.77 -7.87
CA THR A 149 -10.61 0.73 -8.49
C THR A 149 -9.96 0.29 -9.78
N GLY A 150 -9.43 -0.91 -9.80
CA GLY A 150 -8.89 -1.51 -11.01
C GLY A 150 -7.36 -1.69 -11.04
N PHE A 151 -6.67 -1.53 -9.90
CA PHE A 151 -5.20 -1.55 -9.87
C PHE A 151 -4.62 -2.63 -8.96
N VAL A 152 -3.42 -3.05 -9.30
CA VAL A 152 -2.58 -3.92 -8.47
C VAL A 152 -1.71 -3.02 -7.57
N ILE A 153 -1.95 -3.01 -6.27
CA ILE A 153 -1.29 -2.11 -5.32
C ILE A 153 -0.11 -2.80 -4.63
N PRO A 154 1.11 -2.24 -4.71
CA PRO A 154 2.27 -2.78 -4.02
C PRO A 154 2.18 -2.55 -2.50
N VAL A 155 2.49 -3.59 -1.72
CA VAL A 155 2.58 -3.55 -0.26
C VAL A 155 4.01 -3.76 0.17
N TYR A 156 4.62 -2.70 0.69
CA TYR A 156 6.01 -2.72 1.17
C TYR A 156 6.13 -3.29 2.58
N PRO A 157 7.27 -3.90 2.93
CA PRO A 157 7.57 -4.26 4.30
C PRO A 157 7.62 -3.00 5.18
N LEU A 158 6.86 -2.97 6.27
CA LEU A 158 6.84 -1.83 7.19
C LEU A 158 7.33 -2.25 8.56
N THR A 159 8.35 -1.55 9.05
CA THR A 159 8.77 -1.62 10.45
C THR A 159 7.94 -0.63 11.29
N GLU A 160 7.94 -0.82 12.63
CA GLU A 160 7.25 0.12 13.51
C GLU A 160 7.85 1.52 13.46
N ASP A 161 9.16 1.63 13.20
CA ASP A 161 9.84 2.93 13.11
C ASP A 161 9.48 3.67 11.82
N LEU A 162 9.30 2.96 10.69
CA LEU A 162 8.73 3.52 9.47
C LEU A 162 7.34 4.12 9.75
N LYS A 163 6.45 3.35 10.37
CA LYS A 163 5.10 3.82 10.70
C LYS A 163 5.11 5.05 11.62
N LYS A 164 5.95 5.04 12.67
CA LYS A 164 6.11 6.18 13.59
C LYS A 164 6.67 7.44 12.93
N SER A 165 7.46 7.28 11.86
CA SER A 165 7.97 8.40 11.06
C SER A 165 6.95 8.91 10.01
N GLY A 166 5.78 8.27 9.91
CA GLY A 166 4.76 8.56 8.92
C GLY A 166 5.10 8.01 7.53
N LEU A 167 5.94 6.98 7.46
CA LEU A 167 6.23 6.22 6.25
C LEU A 167 5.37 4.94 6.24
N ASP A 168 4.07 5.11 6.02
CA ASP A 168 3.16 4.01 5.70
C ASP A 168 3.28 3.60 4.22
N ASN A 169 2.55 2.57 3.81
CA ASN A 169 2.58 2.09 2.43
C ASN A 169 2.22 3.17 1.41
N ARG A 170 1.25 4.04 1.73
CA ARG A 170 0.83 5.14 0.85
C ARG A 170 1.94 6.16 0.66
N ASN A 171 2.55 6.60 1.75
CA ASN A 171 3.65 7.57 1.69
C ASN A 171 4.89 6.99 1.02
N LEU A 172 5.19 5.70 1.23
CA LEU A 172 6.28 5.00 0.52
C LEU A 172 6.02 4.96 -0.99
N ARG A 173 4.83 4.55 -1.43
CA ARG A 173 4.46 4.58 -2.87
C ARG A 173 4.64 5.96 -3.46
N LYS A 174 4.11 6.99 -2.78
CA LYS A 174 4.25 8.38 -3.24
C LYS A 174 5.71 8.83 -3.35
N ILE A 175 6.57 8.45 -2.41
CA ILE A 175 7.99 8.80 -2.45
C ILE A 175 8.70 8.05 -3.59
N ILE A 176 8.40 6.77 -3.78
CA ILE A 176 8.95 5.96 -4.86
C ILE A 176 8.51 6.51 -6.23
N TYR A 177 7.23 6.86 -6.36
CA TYR A 177 6.72 7.53 -7.57
C TYR A 177 7.50 8.83 -7.87
N LEU A 178 7.64 9.71 -6.87
CA LEU A 178 8.38 10.96 -7.04
C LEU A 178 9.87 10.72 -7.37
N ALA A 179 10.45 9.64 -6.85
CA ALA A 179 11.80 9.23 -7.20
C ALA A 179 11.90 8.82 -8.68
N LEU A 180 10.96 7.98 -9.14
CA LEU A 180 10.89 7.57 -10.55
C LEU A 180 10.62 8.73 -11.49
N ASP A 181 9.68 9.61 -11.15
CA ASP A 181 9.34 10.81 -11.93
C ASP A 181 10.53 11.79 -12.05
N SER A 182 11.41 11.82 -11.05
CA SER A 182 12.63 12.64 -11.08
C SER A 182 13.72 12.08 -12.01
N LEU A 183 13.61 10.82 -12.43
CA LEU A 183 14.57 10.15 -13.31
C LEU A 183 14.06 10.20 -14.76
N SER A 184 14.71 10.97 -15.61
CA SER A 184 14.35 11.08 -17.03
C SER A 184 14.51 9.77 -17.79
N GLU A 185 15.55 9.01 -17.49
CA GLU A 185 15.83 7.66 -18.02
C GLU A 185 16.70 6.91 -17.03
N ILE A 186 16.43 5.62 -16.85
CA ILE A 186 17.27 4.71 -16.07
C ILE A 186 18.05 3.86 -17.05
N GLU A 187 19.38 3.88 -16.93
CA GLU A 187 20.25 3.07 -17.78
C GLU A 187 19.96 1.59 -17.53
N ASP A 188 19.62 0.87 -18.59
CA ASP A 188 19.29 -0.53 -18.54
C ASP A 188 20.55 -1.40 -18.64
N HIS A 189 20.54 -2.53 -17.97
CA HIS A 189 21.64 -3.50 -18.03
C HIS A 189 21.65 -4.31 -19.33
N PHE A 190 20.49 -4.39 -20.00
CA PHE A 190 20.29 -5.11 -21.26
C PHE A 190 19.98 -4.15 -22.38
N ASP A 191 20.64 -4.33 -23.53
CA ASP A 191 20.24 -3.64 -24.75
C ASP A 191 18.90 -4.18 -25.28
N LYS A 192 18.28 -3.47 -26.23
CA LYS A 192 16.97 -3.82 -26.78
C LYS A 192 16.92 -5.23 -27.35
N LYS A 193 18.00 -5.69 -27.99
CA LYS A 193 18.09 -7.03 -28.56
C LYS A 193 18.12 -8.09 -27.47
N GLN A 194 18.89 -7.87 -26.42
CA GLN A 194 18.95 -8.77 -25.26
C GLN A 194 17.59 -8.82 -24.54
N GLN A 195 16.88 -7.68 -24.42
CA GLN A 195 15.53 -7.66 -23.85
C GLN A 195 14.54 -8.50 -24.66
N GLU A 196 14.59 -8.41 -25.99
CA GLU A 196 13.78 -9.24 -26.90
C GLU A 196 14.16 -10.73 -26.82
N ASP A 197 15.44 -11.06 -26.87
CA ASP A 197 15.93 -12.44 -26.80
C ASP A 197 15.57 -13.14 -25.48
N PHE A 198 15.68 -12.42 -24.36
CA PHE A 198 15.33 -12.92 -23.02
C PHE A 198 13.86 -12.74 -22.64
N LYS A 199 13.07 -12.05 -23.47
CA LYS A 199 11.66 -11.71 -23.19
C LYS A 199 11.46 -11.00 -21.84
N VAL A 200 12.33 -10.05 -21.54
CA VAL A 200 12.27 -9.20 -20.35
C VAL A 200 11.89 -7.78 -20.72
N CYS A 201 11.19 -7.08 -19.84
CA CYS A 201 10.91 -5.66 -20.03
C CYS A 201 12.12 -4.81 -19.63
N SER A 202 12.13 -3.54 -20.07
CA SER A 202 13.16 -2.61 -19.64
C SER A 202 13.12 -2.38 -18.13
N LEU A 203 14.28 -2.05 -17.53
CA LEU A 203 14.38 -1.75 -16.11
C LEU A 203 13.40 -0.63 -15.69
N ASN A 204 13.29 0.41 -16.50
CA ASN A 204 12.34 1.50 -16.25
C ASN A 204 10.89 1.00 -16.22
N SER A 205 10.48 0.22 -17.22
CA SER A 205 9.15 -0.39 -17.25
C SER A 205 8.91 -1.33 -16.08
N CYS A 206 9.92 -2.10 -15.69
CA CYS A 206 9.85 -2.99 -14.55
C CYS A 206 9.62 -2.22 -13.25
N LEU A 207 10.38 -1.17 -12.99
CA LEU A 207 10.27 -0.35 -11.79
C LEU A 207 8.95 0.43 -11.75
N LEU A 208 8.48 0.96 -12.88
CA LEU A 208 7.16 1.59 -12.98
C LEU A 208 6.06 0.59 -12.65
N TYR A 209 6.08 -0.61 -13.24
CA TYR A 209 5.08 -1.64 -12.97
C TYR A 209 5.09 -2.09 -11.51
N THR A 210 6.28 -2.26 -10.92
CA THR A 210 6.41 -2.70 -9.52
C THR A 210 6.02 -1.63 -8.50
N SER A 211 6.11 -0.35 -8.86
CA SER A 211 5.83 0.78 -7.97
C SER A 211 4.42 1.37 -8.11
N ASP A 212 3.58 0.84 -9.02
CA ASP A 212 2.24 1.39 -9.32
C ASP A 212 2.27 2.83 -9.90
N ALA A 213 3.42 3.24 -10.38
CA ALA A 213 3.57 4.54 -11.02
C ALA A 213 3.02 4.56 -12.46
N ALA A 214 2.63 3.40 -13.01
CA ALA A 214 2.13 3.28 -14.37
C ALA A 214 0.74 3.92 -14.58
N ASP A 215 -0.02 4.16 -13.51
CA ASP A 215 -1.42 4.57 -13.60
C ASP A 215 -1.66 6.08 -13.50
N GLU A 216 -0.67 6.86 -13.08
CA GLU A 216 -0.78 8.33 -13.06
C GLU A 216 -0.32 9.01 -14.37
N ALA A 217 0.19 8.23 -15.32
CA ALA A 217 0.74 8.73 -16.60
C ALA A 217 -0.20 8.54 -17.82
N SER A 218 -1.50 8.21 -17.59
CA SER A 218 -2.48 8.04 -18.67
C SER A 218 -3.50 9.16 -18.68
#